data_cbeb7c6cf6ca2e79658f4652551d66c5
#
_entry.id   cbeb7c6cf6ca2e79658f4652551d66c5
#
_cell.length_a   1.000
_cell.length_b   1.000
_cell.length_c   1.000
_cell.angle_alpha   90.00
_cell.angle_beta   90.00
_cell.angle_gamma   90.00
#
_symmetry.space_group_name_H-M   'P 1'
#
loop_
_entity.id
_entity.type
_entity.pdbx_description
1 polymer ?
#
loop_
_entity_poly.entity_id
_entity_poly.type
_entity_poly.pdbx_seq_one_letter_code
_entity_poly.pdbx_strand_id
1 'polypeptide(L)'
;MSILEKDLTVKKATREAFGDEIVKLGKENKNIYVIDVDIAKSCKTVNFIKQLPDQHINVGIAEQNAAGLAAGLATTGKIPFVSTYAVFGSLRMLEQIRQEVCYPNLNVKIACSHGGLTPANDGGSHQAIEDMGVLRSVPNMTVIMGADYYSTRKLVEQAAKVYGPVYLRFTRDTVPMIYDENEEFTIGKVKKIKNGSDIAIIANGDTVRLALEATKELEKQGISVKLLDMHTIKPLDREAVVDCLNIGKIITVEDHNILNGLGSAVCEVVAEEGKGIVRRIGVQDQFGQSAPYEKLLELNGITVENIIKTAKELI
;
A
#
# COMPACT_ATOMS: atom_id res chain seq x y z
N MET A 1 14.14 -13.28 -16.85
CA MET A 1 15.13 -12.45 -16.12
C MET A 1 14.68 -12.40 -14.67
N SER A 2 15.56 -12.65 -13.72
CA SER A 2 15.21 -12.57 -12.30
C SER A 2 14.84 -11.13 -11.93
N ILE A 3 13.88 -10.93 -11.02
CA ILE A 3 13.53 -9.59 -10.50
C ILE A 3 14.78 -8.89 -9.94
N LEU A 4 15.71 -9.65 -9.38
CA LEU A 4 16.99 -9.13 -8.88
C LEU A 4 17.91 -8.54 -9.97
N GLU A 5 17.73 -8.92 -11.23
CA GLU A 5 18.57 -8.48 -12.36
C GLU A 5 17.92 -7.35 -13.18
N LYS A 6 16.70 -6.92 -12.82
CA LYS A 6 15.99 -5.87 -13.55
C LYS A 6 16.67 -4.51 -13.43
N ASP A 7 16.62 -3.76 -14.53
CA ASP A 7 16.93 -2.35 -14.54
C ASP A 7 15.80 -1.54 -13.88
N LEU A 8 16.11 -0.87 -12.80
CA LEU A 8 15.16 -0.08 -12.00
C LEU A 8 15.16 1.41 -12.40
N THR A 9 15.66 1.76 -13.58
CA THR A 9 15.72 3.16 -14.05
C THR A 9 14.36 3.70 -14.49
N VAL A 10 13.49 2.85 -15.00
CA VAL A 10 12.15 3.25 -15.43
C VAL A 10 11.25 3.37 -14.19
N LYS A 11 10.70 4.58 -13.99
CA LYS A 11 9.90 4.91 -12.80
C LYS A 11 8.52 5.45 -13.18
N LYS A 12 7.49 5.06 -12.43
CA LYS A 12 6.13 5.62 -12.49
C LYS A 12 5.53 5.70 -11.09
N ALA A 13 4.64 6.68 -10.85
CA ALA A 13 3.90 6.76 -9.59
C ALA A 13 2.76 5.73 -9.57
N THR A 14 2.51 5.11 -8.43
CA THR A 14 1.42 4.11 -8.33
C THR A 14 0.04 4.75 -8.46
N ARG A 15 -0.14 6.05 -8.14
CA ARG A 15 -1.38 6.79 -8.47
C ARG A 15 -1.64 6.89 -9.98
N GLU A 16 -0.62 6.84 -10.84
CA GLU A 16 -0.80 6.80 -12.29
C GLU A 16 -1.35 5.44 -12.74
N ALA A 17 -0.88 4.36 -12.10
CA ALA A 17 -1.43 3.03 -12.30
C ALA A 17 -2.92 2.95 -11.97
N PHE A 18 -3.34 3.56 -10.86
CA PHE A 18 -4.76 3.69 -10.51
C PHE A 18 -5.52 4.48 -11.58
N GLY A 19 -5.02 5.66 -11.98
CA GLY A 19 -5.66 6.49 -13.00
C GLY A 19 -5.88 5.78 -14.34
N ASP A 20 -4.90 4.99 -14.77
CA ASP A 20 -4.99 4.23 -16.02
C ASP A 20 -5.96 3.03 -15.89
N GLU A 21 -5.86 2.26 -14.78
CA GLU A 21 -6.69 1.08 -14.59
C GLU A 21 -8.16 1.39 -14.33
N ILE A 22 -8.47 2.47 -13.57
CA ILE A 22 -9.86 2.83 -13.28
C ILE A 22 -10.63 3.25 -14.55
N VAL A 23 -9.95 3.86 -15.53
CA VAL A 23 -10.54 4.19 -16.84
C VAL A 23 -10.91 2.91 -17.59
N LYS A 24 -10.02 1.92 -17.62
CA LYS A 24 -10.29 0.62 -18.24
C LYS A 24 -11.49 -0.07 -17.59
N LEU A 25 -11.46 -0.19 -16.26
CA LEU A 25 -12.52 -0.83 -15.49
C LEU A 25 -13.88 -0.14 -15.66
N GLY A 26 -13.92 1.20 -15.66
CA GLY A 26 -15.15 1.97 -15.87
C GLY A 26 -15.76 1.79 -17.28
N LYS A 27 -14.93 1.55 -18.31
CA LYS A 27 -15.39 1.19 -19.66
C LYS A 27 -16.01 -0.20 -19.70
N GLU A 28 -15.42 -1.15 -18.99
CA GLU A 28 -15.85 -2.54 -18.94
C GLU A 28 -17.08 -2.74 -18.05
N ASN A 29 -17.24 -1.93 -16.98
CA ASN A 29 -18.30 -2.07 -16.00
C ASN A 29 -18.99 -0.73 -15.66
N LYS A 30 -20.23 -0.56 -16.10
CA LYS A 30 -21.05 0.64 -15.87
C LYS A 30 -21.49 0.85 -14.41
N ASN A 31 -21.24 -0.12 -13.53
CA ASN A 31 -21.48 0.03 -12.11
C ASN A 31 -20.32 0.67 -11.35
N ILE A 32 -19.16 0.82 -11.98
CA ILE A 32 -18.03 1.53 -11.39
C ILE A 32 -18.25 3.03 -11.46
N TYR A 33 -18.13 3.70 -10.31
CA TYR A 33 -18.22 5.14 -10.16
C TYR A 33 -16.96 5.66 -9.48
N VAL A 34 -16.50 6.85 -9.86
CA VAL A 34 -15.43 7.57 -9.16
C VAL A 34 -16.03 8.78 -8.47
N ILE A 35 -15.81 8.89 -7.17
CA ILE A 35 -16.19 10.04 -6.35
C ILE A 35 -14.91 10.81 -6.04
N ASP A 36 -14.89 12.08 -6.41
CA ASP A 36 -13.76 12.99 -6.29
C ASP A 36 -14.07 14.12 -5.29
N VAL A 37 -13.04 14.58 -4.59
CA VAL A 37 -13.14 15.66 -3.62
C VAL A 37 -12.41 16.94 -4.11
N ASP A 38 -12.56 17.27 -5.38
CA ASP A 38 -11.95 18.41 -6.07
C ASP A 38 -10.42 18.34 -6.24
N ILE A 39 -9.84 17.13 -6.25
CA ILE A 39 -8.40 16.89 -6.43
C ILE A 39 -8.06 15.89 -7.54
N ALA A 40 -8.91 15.78 -8.54
CA ALA A 40 -8.79 14.83 -9.65
C ALA A 40 -7.41 14.85 -10.34
N LYS A 41 -6.79 16.02 -10.52
CA LYS A 41 -5.46 16.15 -11.13
C LYS A 41 -4.39 15.44 -10.30
N SER A 42 -4.45 15.61 -8.99
CA SER A 42 -3.48 15.01 -8.05
C SER A 42 -3.69 13.51 -7.92
N CYS A 43 -4.94 13.04 -7.87
CA CYS A 43 -5.29 11.63 -7.76
C CYS A 43 -5.31 10.88 -9.11
N LYS A 44 -5.03 11.57 -10.23
CA LYS A 44 -4.98 11.01 -11.60
C LYS A 44 -6.32 10.52 -12.16
N THR A 45 -7.44 11.01 -11.63
CA THR A 45 -8.79 10.67 -12.11
C THR A 45 -9.28 11.54 -13.28
N VAL A 46 -8.53 12.55 -13.72
CA VAL A 46 -8.90 13.47 -14.82
C VAL A 46 -9.27 12.72 -16.10
N ASN A 47 -8.54 11.65 -16.46
CA ASN A 47 -8.83 10.89 -17.65
C ASN A 47 -10.14 10.10 -17.54
N PHE A 48 -10.47 9.62 -16.34
CA PHE A 48 -11.77 9.01 -16.05
C PHE A 48 -12.91 10.00 -16.26
N ILE A 49 -12.80 11.20 -15.68
CA ILE A 49 -13.77 12.27 -15.81
C ILE A 49 -14.04 12.61 -17.28
N LYS A 50 -12.97 12.77 -18.09
CA LYS A 50 -13.08 13.10 -19.50
C LYS A 50 -13.76 12.02 -20.34
N GLN A 51 -13.52 10.74 -20.04
CA GLN A 51 -13.99 9.62 -20.85
C GLN A 51 -15.31 9.02 -20.35
N LEU A 52 -15.61 9.18 -19.07
CA LEU A 52 -16.75 8.55 -18.38
C LEU A 52 -17.45 9.55 -17.44
N PRO A 53 -17.89 10.73 -17.95
CA PRO A 53 -18.45 11.78 -17.09
C PRO A 53 -19.72 11.34 -16.33
N ASP A 54 -20.53 10.44 -16.91
CA ASP A 54 -21.76 9.93 -16.26
C ASP A 54 -21.50 8.95 -15.12
N GLN A 55 -20.24 8.49 -14.96
CA GLN A 55 -19.81 7.60 -13.87
C GLN A 55 -18.93 8.36 -12.84
N HIS A 56 -18.92 9.70 -12.89
CA HIS A 56 -18.11 10.55 -12.01
C HIS A 56 -18.99 11.53 -11.22
N ILE A 57 -18.63 11.72 -9.95
CA ILE A 57 -19.27 12.69 -9.06
C ILE A 57 -18.17 13.45 -8.32
N ASN A 58 -18.19 14.80 -8.40
CA ASN A 58 -17.35 15.66 -7.58
C ASN A 58 -18.21 16.25 -6.46
N VAL A 59 -17.84 15.99 -5.21
CA VAL A 59 -18.56 16.48 -4.02
C VAL A 59 -17.92 17.73 -3.42
N GLY A 60 -16.90 18.29 -4.07
CA GLY A 60 -16.07 19.36 -3.50
C GLY A 60 -15.14 18.83 -2.41
N ILE A 61 -14.49 19.72 -1.66
CA ILE A 61 -13.59 19.37 -0.55
C ILE A 61 -14.44 18.92 0.66
N ALA A 62 -15.05 17.74 0.56
CA ALA A 62 -16.01 17.21 1.52
C ALA A 62 -15.89 15.69 1.67
N GLU A 63 -14.77 15.23 2.23
CA GLU A 63 -14.40 13.82 2.27
C GLU A 63 -15.42 12.97 3.05
N GLN A 64 -15.97 13.47 4.15
CA GLN A 64 -17.01 12.75 4.91
C GLN A 64 -18.29 12.57 4.07
N ASN A 65 -18.69 13.59 3.30
CA ASN A 65 -19.81 13.48 2.36
C ASN A 65 -19.51 12.48 1.23
N ALA A 66 -18.24 12.43 0.76
CA ALA A 66 -17.83 11.42 -0.23
C ALA A 66 -18.02 9.99 0.27
N ALA A 67 -17.71 9.72 1.54
CA ALA A 67 -17.92 8.41 2.15
C ALA A 67 -19.39 8.03 2.25
N GLY A 68 -20.25 8.94 2.75
CA GLY A 68 -21.70 8.73 2.84
C GLY A 68 -22.35 8.53 1.46
N LEU A 69 -21.96 9.34 0.47
CA LEU A 69 -22.42 9.18 -0.92
C LEU A 69 -21.99 7.82 -1.49
N ALA A 70 -20.74 7.41 -1.26
CA ALA A 70 -20.25 6.12 -1.70
C ALA A 70 -21.03 4.96 -1.07
N ALA A 71 -21.32 5.04 0.23
CA ALA A 71 -22.15 4.06 0.92
C ALA A 71 -23.55 4.00 0.28
N GLY A 72 -24.19 5.15 0.06
CA GLY A 72 -25.50 5.21 -0.61
C GLY A 72 -25.48 4.60 -2.02
N LEU A 73 -24.49 4.91 -2.85
CA LEU A 73 -24.35 4.30 -4.18
C LEU A 73 -24.14 2.78 -4.11
N ALA A 74 -23.35 2.30 -3.15
CA ALA A 74 -23.10 0.88 -3.00
C ALA A 74 -24.39 0.09 -2.65
N THR A 75 -25.35 0.68 -1.92
CA THR A 75 -26.66 0.06 -1.66
C THR A 75 -27.52 -0.13 -2.91
N THR A 76 -27.22 0.61 -3.99
CA THR A 76 -27.90 0.48 -5.29
C THR A 76 -27.19 -0.48 -6.26
N GLY A 77 -26.20 -1.23 -5.78
CA GLY A 77 -25.41 -2.18 -6.58
C GLY A 77 -24.28 -1.53 -7.39
N LYS A 78 -23.93 -0.26 -7.11
CA LYS A 78 -22.78 0.40 -7.70
C LYS A 78 -21.49 0.02 -6.95
N ILE A 79 -20.35 0.23 -7.61
CA ILE A 79 -19.00 0.00 -7.09
C ILE A 79 -18.28 1.36 -7.07
N PRO A 80 -18.51 2.18 -6.04
CA PRO A 80 -17.86 3.49 -5.94
C PRO A 80 -16.41 3.37 -5.51
N PHE A 81 -15.54 4.11 -6.18
CA PHE A 81 -14.16 4.39 -5.81
C PHE A 81 -14.08 5.84 -5.32
N VAL A 82 -13.87 6.03 -4.02
CA VAL A 82 -13.62 7.37 -3.45
C VAL A 82 -12.16 7.71 -3.61
N SER A 83 -11.86 8.79 -4.31
CA SER A 83 -10.50 9.21 -4.63
C SER A 83 -10.12 10.47 -3.88
N THR A 84 -9.16 10.36 -2.96
CA THR A 84 -8.62 11.47 -2.14
C THR A 84 -7.16 11.21 -1.74
N TYR A 85 -6.59 12.06 -0.88
CA TYR A 85 -5.30 11.80 -0.26
C TYR A 85 -5.44 10.82 0.91
N ALA A 86 -4.39 10.03 1.13
CA ALA A 86 -4.40 8.97 2.13
C ALA A 86 -4.69 9.47 3.55
N VAL A 87 -4.09 10.60 3.95
CA VAL A 87 -4.35 11.20 5.27
C VAL A 87 -5.82 11.62 5.45
N PHE A 88 -6.46 12.12 4.40
CA PHE A 88 -7.88 12.54 4.50
C PHE A 88 -8.82 11.36 4.37
N GLY A 89 -8.50 10.41 3.48
CA GLY A 89 -9.27 9.18 3.31
C GLY A 89 -9.24 8.22 4.50
N SER A 90 -8.18 8.29 5.30
CA SER A 90 -8.06 7.42 6.48
C SER A 90 -8.49 8.10 7.79
N LEU A 91 -8.26 9.41 7.95
CA LEU A 91 -8.53 10.08 9.23
C LEU A 91 -9.81 10.92 9.20
N ARG A 92 -9.98 11.79 8.18
CA ARG A 92 -11.16 12.65 8.11
C ARG A 92 -12.44 11.88 7.83
N MET A 93 -12.36 10.81 7.03
CA MET A 93 -13.50 9.95 6.66
C MET A 93 -13.70 8.76 7.61
N LEU A 94 -12.87 8.57 8.62
CA LEU A 94 -12.76 7.32 9.39
C LEU A 94 -14.09 6.85 9.99
N GLU A 95 -14.82 7.77 10.61
CA GLU A 95 -16.10 7.44 11.25
C GLU A 95 -17.13 6.97 10.22
N GLN A 96 -17.26 7.69 9.10
CA GLN A 96 -18.18 7.33 8.02
C GLN A 96 -17.77 6.01 7.36
N ILE A 97 -16.47 5.79 7.11
CA ILE A 97 -15.97 4.50 6.62
C ILE A 97 -16.35 3.38 7.58
N ARG A 98 -16.16 3.58 8.89
CA ARG A 98 -16.48 2.58 9.89
C ARG A 98 -17.97 2.26 9.93
N GLN A 99 -18.83 3.28 10.05
CA GLN A 99 -20.26 3.12 10.30
C GLN A 99 -21.08 2.87 9.03
N GLU A 100 -20.76 3.59 7.95
CA GLU A 100 -21.59 3.58 6.76
C GLU A 100 -21.08 2.59 5.70
N VAL A 101 -19.80 2.24 5.74
CA VAL A 101 -19.18 1.34 4.75
C VAL A 101 -18.84 -0.02 5.35
N CYS A 102 -18.03 -0.05 6.42
CA CYS A 102 -17.51 -1.30 6.95
C CYS A 102 -18.52 -2.07 7.80
N TYR A 103 -19.31 -1.39 8.64
CA TYR A 103 -20.30 -2.05 9.49
C TYR A 103 -21.35 -2.81 8.68
N PRO A 104 -21.98 -2.23 7.64
CA PRO A 104 -22.88 -2.93 6.74
C PRO A 104 -22.16 -3.75 5.65
N ASN A 105 -20.83 -3.79 5.61
CA ASN A 105 -20.00 -4.48 4.63
C ASN A 105 -20.31 -4.10 3.18
N LEU A 106 -20.42 -2.81 2.88
CA LEU A 106 -20.75 -2.30 1.55
C LEU A 106 -19.55 -2.37 0.58
N ASN A 107 -19.86 -2.51 -0.70
CA ASN A 107 -18.87 -2.67 -1.76
C ASN A 107 -18.26 -1.33 -2.19
N VAL A 108 -17.54 -0.65 -1.29
CA VAL A 108 -16.89 0.65 -1.49
C VAL A 108 -15.37 0.49 -1.54
N LYS A 109 -14.71 1.19 -2.47
CA LYS A 109 -13.26 1.24 -2.61
C LYS A 109 -12.75 2.63 -2.22
N ILE A 110 -11.89 2.70 -1.23
CA ILE A 110 -11.24 3.93 -0.76
C ILE A 110 -9.87 3.98 -1.43
N ALA A 111 -9.77 4.72 -2.54
CA ALA A 111 -8.60 4.75 -3.43
C ALA A 111 -7.77 6.02 -3.20
N CYS A 112 -6.77 5.94 -2.33
CA CYS A 112 -6.07 7.10 -1.80
C CYS A 112 -4.64 7.23 -2.30
N SER A 113 -4.30 8.38 -2.86
CA SER A 113 -2.94 8.76 -3.23
C SER A 113 -2.22 9.49 -2.09
N HIS A 114 -0.93 9.76 -2.26
CA HIS A 114 -0.12 10.49 -1.26
C HIS A 114 0.03 9.73 0.06
N GLY A 115 0.17 8.40 0.01
CA GLY A 115 0.44 7.56 1.18
C GLY A 115 1.85 7.78 1.73
N GLY A 116 2.04 7.54 3.03
CA GLY A 116 3.31 7.64 3.73
C GLY A 116 3.94 9.03 3.70
N LEU A 117 5.23 9.06 3.52
CA LEU A 117 6.05 10.26 3.38
C LEU A 117 6.06 10.80 1.94
N THR A 118 5.39 10.14 0.97
CA THR A 118 5.41 10.51 -0.45
C THR A 118 4.83 11.90 -0.79
N PRO A 119 4.00 12.58 0.05
CA PRO A 119 3.69 14.00 -0.14
C PRO A 119 4.92 14.92 -0.14
N ALA A 120 6.02 14.47 0.45
CA ALA A 120 7.32 15.12 0.41
C ALA A 120 7.28 16.59 0.90
N ASN A 121 7.48 17.56 0.00
CA ASN A 121 7.53 18.99 0.35
C ASN A 121 6.20 19.54 0.90
N ASP A 122 5.07 18.85 0.70
CA ASP A 122 3.78 19.28 1.28
C ASP A 122 3.76 19.15 2.81
N GLY A 123 4.71 18.35 3.37
CA GLY A 123 4.96 18.25 4.80
C GLY A 123 3.97 17.38 5.57
N GLY A 124 4.13 17.33 6.90
CA GLY A 124 3.43 16.42 7.79
C GLY A 124 1.90 16.52 7.77
N SER A 125 1.33 17.67 7.41
CA SER A 125 -0.14 17.81 7.29
C SER A 125 -0.76 17.02 6.14
N HIS A 126 0.05 16.56 5.18
CA HIS A 126 -0.38 15.79 4.01
C HIS A 126 0.19 14.37 3.98
N GLN A 127 1.18 14.09 4.82
CA GLN A 127 1.77 12.77 4.97
C GLN A 127 0.85 11.84 5.77
N ALA A 128 0.66 10.63 5.26
CA ALA A 128 -0.21 9.62 5.86
C ALA A 128 0.66 8.46 6.38
N ILE A 129 1.18 8.60 7.58
CA ILE A 129 2.05 7.60 8.21
C ILE A 129 1.31 6.65 9.15
N GLU A 130 0.03 6.84 9.36
CA GLU A 130 -0.85 6.05 10.24
C GLU A 130 -2.05 5.42 9.52
N ASP A 131 -2.26 5.74 8.26
CA ASP A 131 -3.44 5.39 7.46
C ASP A 131 -3.73 3.88 7.39
N MET A 132 -2.75 3.08 7.03
CA MET A 132 -2.90 1.62 6.95
C MET A 132 -3.18 1.03 8.33
N GLY A 133 -2.51 1.51 9.36
CA GLY A 133 -2.67 1.04 10.72
C GLY A 133 -4.07 1.30 11.28
N VAL A 134 -4.58 2.51 11.06
CA VAL A 134 -5.93 2.91 11.47
C VAL A 134 -6.99 2.07 10.75
N LEU A 135 -6.91 1.96 9.43
CA LEU A 135 -7.90 1.22 8.64
C LEU A 135 -7.78 -0.31 8.81
N ARG A 136 -6.58 -0.81 9.11
CA ARG A 136 -6.37 -2.22 9.47
C ARG A 136 -7.16 -2.61 10.72
N SER A 137 -7.36 -1.70 11.67
CA SER A 137 -8.13 -1.95 12.90
C SER A 137 -9.65 -2.03 12.67
N VAL A 138 -10.15 -1.48 11.55
CA VAL A 138 -11.60 -1.47 11.25
C VAL A 138 -12.05 -2.84 10.74
N PRO A 139 -13.06 -3.50 11.35
CA PRO A 139 -13.60 -4.77 10.86
C PRO A 139 -14.07 -4.69 9.40
N ASN A 140 -14.01 -5.79 8.67
CA ASN A 140 -14.36 -5.95 7.26
C ASN A 140 -13.48 -5.20 6.25
N MET A 141 -12.65 -4.23 6.67
CA MET A 141 -11.77 -3.51 5.76
C MET A 141 -10.64 -4.41 5.23
N THR A 142 -10.46 -4.42 3.92
CA THR A 142 -9.24 -4.95 3.27
C THR A 142 -8.27 -3.81 3.03
N VAL A 143 -6.96 -3.99 3.30
CA VAL A 143 -5.93 -2.93 3.19
C VAL A 143 -4.80 -3.37 2.28
N ILE A 144 -4.56 -2.62 1.20
CA ILE A 144 -3.67 -2.99 0.09
C ILE A 144 -2.77 -1.82 -0.31
N MET A 145 -1.50 -2.13 -0.63
CA MET A 145 -0.57 -1.20 -1.26
C MET A 145 0.35 -1.94 -2.24
N GLY A 146 0.23 -1.67 -3.53
CA GLY A 146 1.14 -2.23 -4.56
C GLY A 146 2.54 -1.60 -4.50
N ALA A 147 3.56 -2.37 -4.85
CA ALA A 147 4.96 -1.92 -4.81
C ALA A 147 5.34 -1.02 -6.00
N ASP A 148 4.67 -1.17 -7.13
CA ASP A 148 4.96 -0.45 -8.37
C ASP A 148 3.71 -0.26 -9.25
N TYR A 149 3.94 0.24 -10.46
CA TYR A 149 2.87 0.50 -11.43
C TYR A 149 2.10 -0.77 -11.82
N TYR A 150 2.77 -1.89 -12.11
CA TYR A 150 2.09 -3.11 -12.58
C TYR A 150 1.37 -3.85 -11.46
N SER A 151 2.01 -4.01 -10.31
CA SER A 151 1.37 -4.60 -9.13
C SER A 151 0.14 -3.80 -8.70
N THR A 152 0.23 -2.47 -8.74
CA THR A 152 -0.90 -1.59 -8.40
C THR A 152 -2.06 -1.75 -9.37
N ARG A 153 -1.82 -1.79 -10.69
CA ARG A 153 -2.88 -2.03 -11.69
C ARG A 153 -3.63 -3.34 -11.41
N LYS A 154 -2.87 -4.43 -11.19
CA LYS A 154 -3.45 -5.75 -10.90
C LYS A 154 -4.27 -5.75 -9.61
N LEU A 155 -3.78 -5.10 -8.57
CA LEU A 155 -4.48 -5.01 -7.29
C LEU A 155 -5.74 -4.12 -7.36
N VAL A 156 -5.73 -3.05 -8.14
CA VAL A 156 -6.93 -2.22 -8.43
C VAL A 156 -7.98 -3.03 -9.19
N GLU A 157 -7.56 -3.79 -10.20
CA GLU A 157 -8.46 -4.70 -10.95
C GLU A 157 -9.10 -5.74 -10.02
N GLN A 158 -8.32 -6.38 -9.15
CA GLN A 158 -8.85 -7.34 -8.20
C GLN A 158 -9.77 -6.71 -7.15
N ALA A 159 -9.40 -5.52 -6.64
CA ALA A 159 -10.25 -4.79 -5.69
C ALA A 159 -11.63 -4.49 -6.25
N ALA A 160 -11.75 -4.20 -7.56
CA ALA A 160 -13.05 -4.01 -8.21
C ALA A 160 -13.93 -5.28 -8.21
N LYS A 161 -13.32 -6.46 -8.15
CA LYS A 161 -14.00 -7.77 -8.18
C LYS A 161 -14.33 -8.31 -6.77
N VAL A 162 -13.58 -7.90 -5.76
CA VAL A 162 -13.83 -8.30 -4.36
C VAL A 162 -15.04 -7.54 -3.82
N TYR A 163 -16.01 -8.24 -3.26
CA TYR A 163 -17.14 -7.60 -2.58
C TYR A 163 -16.70 -7.15 -1.17
N GLY A 164 -17.10 -5.94 -0.78
CA GLY A 164 -16.81 -5.35 0.51
C GLY A 164 -15.83 -4.16 0.44
N PRO A 165 -15.53 -3.56 1.60
CA PRO A 165 -14.67 -2.38 1.68
C PRO A 165 -13.21 -2.72 1.41
N VAL A 166 -12.57 -1.92 0.56
CA VAL A 166 -11.14 -2.05 0.26
C VAL A 166 -10.49 -0.68 0.32
N TYR A 167 -9.44 -0.55 1.11
CA TYR A 167 -8.53 0.59 1.08
C TYR A 167 -7.34 0.29 0.18
N LEU A 168 -7.14 1.16 -0.80
CA LEU A 168 -6.04 1.12 -1.76
C LEU A 168 -5.15 2.35 -1.56
N ARG A 169 -3.90 2.14 -1.24
CA ARG A 169 -2.91 3.19 -1.01
C ARG A 169 -1.96 3.34 -2.19
N PHE A 170 -1.75 4.57 -2.64
CA PHE A 170 -0.85 4.89 -3.75
C PHE A 170 0.18 5.94 -3.37
N THR A 171 1.35 5.91 -4.03
CA THR A 171 2.39 6.92 -3.90
C THR A 171 2.09 8.17 -4.73
N ARG A 172 2.59 9.32 -4.29
CA ARG A 172 2.67 10.55 -5.10
C ARG A 172 3.87 10.51 -6.02
N ASP A 173 5.04 10.20 -5.48
CA ASP A 173 6.30 10.17 -6.20
C ASP A 173 6.45 8.89 -7.03
N THR A 174 7.31 8.98 -8.04
CA THR A 174 7.59 7.85 -8.92
C THR A 174 8.44 6.81 -8.22
N VAL A 175 8.10 5.55 -8.44
CA VAL A 175 8.86 4.38 -7.95
C VAL A 175 9.34 3.54 -9.12
N PRO A 176 10.46 2.81 -8.97
CA PRO A 176 10.94 1.89 -10.01
C PRO A 176 9.91 0.82 -10.34
N MET A 177 9.83 0.41 -11.59
CA MET A 177 9.02 -0.72 -12.01
C MET A 177 9.75 -2.03 -11.73
N ILE A 178 9.32 -2.74 -10.71
CA ILE A 178 9.90 -4.00 -10.22
C ILE A 178 9.33 -5.19 -10.99
N TYR A 179 8.02 -5.16 -11.26
CA TYR A 179 7.29 -6.24 -11.88
C TYR A 179 7.07 -6.01 -13.37
N ASP A 180 6.58 -7.03 -14.07
CA ASP A 180 6.16 -6.97 -15.47
C ASP A 180 4.63 -7.02 -15.56
N GLU A 181 4.09 -6.63 -16.71
CA GLU A 181 2.64 -6.59 -16.93
C GLU A 181 1.96 -7.96 -16.76
N ASN A 182 2.68 -9.05 -17.01
CA ASN A 182 2.15 -10.42 -16.92
C ASN A 182 2.25 -11.03 -15.51
N GLU A 183 2.85 -10.32 -14.55
CA GLU A 183 2.93 -10.81 -13.18
C GLU A 183 1.54 -10.86 -12.53
N GLU A 184 1.31 -11.92 -11.77
CA GLU A 184 0.04 -12.11 -11.07
C GLU A 184 0.17 -11.78 -9.59
N PHE A 185 -0.90 -11.20 -9.05
CA PHE A 185 -1.05 -10.86 -7.65
C PHE A 185 -2.38 -11.40 -7.16
N THR A 186 -2.45 -11.76 -5.89
CA THR A 186 -3.70 -12.21 -5.26
C THR A 186 -3.87 -11.52 -3.92
N ILE A 187 -4.96 -10.79 -3.75
CA ILE A 187 -5.28 -10.12 -2.48
C ILE A 187 -5.25 -11.14 -1.34
N GLY A 188 -4.54 -10.83 -0.26
CA GLY A 188 -4.38 -11.71 0.88
C GLY A 188 -3.28 -12.77 0.74
N LYS A 189 -2.55 -12.79 -0.38
CA LYS A 189 -1.38 -13.66 -0.59
C LYS A 189 -0.14 -12.84 -0.91
N VAL A 190 0.96 -13.15 -0.26
CA VAL A 190 2.25 -12.48 -0.48
C VAL A 190 2.81 -12.76 -1.87
N LYS A 191 3.51 -11.79 -2.47
CA LYS A 191 4.35 -12.05 -3.64
C LYS A 191 5.75 -12.44 -3.17
N LYS A 192 6.13 -13.69 -3.40
CA LYS A 192 7.48 -14.19 -3.10
C LYS A 192 8.44 -13.70 -4.19
N ILE A 193 9.38 -12.83 -3.82
CA ILE A 193 10.41 -12.31 -4.76
C ILE A 193 11.61 -13.23 -4.77
N LYS A 194 12.06 -13.71 -3.60
CA LYS A 194 13.21 -14.58 -3.46
C LYS A 194 13.07 -15.52 -2.27
N ASN A 195 13.57 -16.76 -2.40
CA ASN A 195 13.76 -17.68 -1.30
C ASN A 195 15.16 -17.50 -0.69
N GLY A 196 15.30 -17.74 0.60
CA GLY A 196 16.54 -17.66 1.34
C GLY A 196 16.42 -18.32 2.71
N SER A 197 17.55 -18.46 3.42
CA SER A 197 17.65 -19.26 4.64
C SER A 197 18.20 -18.53 5.87
N ASP A 198 18.87 -17.38 5.72
CA ASP A 198 19.58 -16.75 6.83
C ASP A 198 18.77 -15.65 7.49
N ILE A 199 17.98 -14.92 6.70
CA ILE A 199 17.11 -13.83 7.16
C ILE A 199 15.90 -13.68 6.23
N ALA A 200 14.74 -13.30 6.78
CA ALA A 200 13.55 -12.90 6.01
C ALA A 200 13.38 -11.38 6.03
N ILE A 201 13.15 -10.78 4.87
CA ILE A 201 12.76 -9.37 4.72
C ILE A 201 11.35 -9.34 4.14
N ILE A 202 10.44 -8.67 4.85
CA ILE A 202 9.04 -8.47 4.44
C ILE A 202 8.83 -6.98 4.26
N ALA A 203 8.57 -6.56 3.04
CA ALA A 203 8.34 -5.15 2.72
C ALA A 203 6.97 -4.97 2.06
N ASN A 204 6.44 -3.75 2.03
CA ASN A 204 5.23 -3.43 1.28
C ASN A 204 5.35 -2.10 0.53
N GLY A 205 4.54 -1.98 -0.51
CA GLY A 205 4.51 -0.76 -1.29
C GLY A 205 5.88 -0.39 -1.85
N ASP A 206 6.16 0.89 -1.91
CA ASP A 206 7.38 1.45 -2.49
C ASP A 206 8.67 1.08 -1.74
N THR A 207 8.58 0.63 -0.48
CA THR A 207 9.77 0.16 0.26
C THR A 207 10.29 -1.19 -0.23
N VAL A 208 9.52 -1.93 -1.04
CA VAL A 208 9.96 -3.18 -1.68
C VAL A 208 11.23 -2.94 -2.53
N ARG A 209 11.37 -1.77 -3.18
CA ARG A 209 12.59 -1.40 -3.92
C ARG A 209 13.83 -1.38 -3.02
N LEU A 210 13.70 -0.79 -1.82
CA LEU A 210 14.81 -0.72 -0.85
C LEU A 210 15.19 -2.10 -0.33
N ALA A 211 14.18 -2.92 -0.03
CA ALA A 211 14.39 -4.30 0.39
C ALA A 211 15.04 -5.14 -0.72
N LEU A 212 14.69 -4.90 -1.98
CA LEU A 212 15.30 -5.55 -3.15
C LEU A 212 16.78 -5.18 -3.30
N GLU A 213 17.12 -3.89 -3.18
CA GLU A 213 18.50 -3.40 -3.24
C GLU A 213 19.34 -3.94 -2.07
N ALA A 214 18.80 -3.91 -0.85
CA ALA A 214 19.45 -4.48 0.33
C ALA A 214 19.68 -6.01 0.17
N THR A 215 18.72 -6.72 -0.41
CA THR A 215 18.85 -8.15 -0.70
C THR A 215 20.02 -8.41 -1.65
N LYS A 216 20.13 -7.65 -2.75
CA LYS A 216 21.26 -7.78 -3.69
C LYS A 216 22.62 -7.62 -2.99
N GLU A 217 22.75 -6.64 -2.11
CA GLU A 217 24.01 -6.35 -1.41
C GLU A 217 24.33 -7.42 -0.33
N LEU A 218 23.33 -7.93 0.37
CA LEU A 218 23.50 -9.03 1.34
C LEU A 218 23.92 -10.34 0.65
N GLU A 219 23.30 -10.66 -0.49
CA GLU A 219 23.66 -11.85 -1.28
C GLU A 219 25.11 -11.82 -1.79
N LYS A 220 25.61 -10.65 -2.21
CA LYS A 220 27.04 -10.49 -2.57
C LYS A 220 27.99 -10.79 -1.41
N GLN A 221 27.50 -10.67 -0.18
CA GLN A 221 28.24 -10.95 1.06
C GLN A 221 28.02 -12.37 1.57
N GLY A 222 27.32 -13.23 0.81
CA GLY A 222 27.07 -14.63 1.16
C GLY A 222 25.90 -14.83 2.14
N ILE A 223 25.07 -13.81 2.37
CA ILE A 223 23.89 -13.89 3.26
C ILE A 223 22.64 -14.20 2.41
N SER A 224 22.02 -15.34 2.66
CA SER A 224 20.87 -15.83 1.91
C SER A 224 19.57 -15.21 2.43
N VAL A 225 18.97 -14.31 1.63
CA VAL A 225 17.80 -13.52 2.00
C VAL A 225 16.52 -14.11 1.41
N LYS A 226 15.51 -14.32 2.24
CA LYS A 226 14.11 -14.52 1.82
C LYS A 226 13.42 -13.16 1.72
N LEU A 227 13.00 -12.77 0.50
CA LEU A 227 12.35 -11.47 0.25
C LEU A 227 10.90 -11.65 -0.16
N LEU A 228 10.00 -11.00 0.59
CA LEU A 228 8.56 -11.03 0.40
C LEU A 228 7.99 -9.61 0.20
N ASP A 229 7.16 -9.42 -0.84
CA ASP A 229 6.30 -8.25 -0.97
C ASP A 229 4.91 -8.55 -0.38
N MET A 230 4.62 -7.97 0.76
CA MET A 230 3.36 -8.10 1.50
C MET A 230 2.41 -6.99 1.09
N HIS A 231 2.00 -6.95 -0.17
CA HIS A 231 1.11 -5.94 -0.73
C HIS A 231 -0.27 -5.86 -0.06
N THR A 232 -0.69 -6.88 0.67
CA THR A 232 -1.93 -6.89 1.45
C THR A 232 -1.60 -7.08 2.92
N ILE A 233 -1.88 -6.06 3.74
CA ILE A 233 -1.65 -6.15 5.19
C ILE A 233 -2.90 -6.57 5.97
N LYS A 234 -4.08 -6.55 5.31
CA LYS A 234 -5.32 -7.13 5.81
C LYS A 234 -6.19 -7.60 4.64
N PRO A 235 -6.57 -8.89 4.56
CA PRO A 235 -6.06 -9.96 5.41
C PRO A 235 -4.54 -10.20 5.19
N LEU A 236 -3.82 -10.43 6.26
CA LEU A 236 -2.39 -10.76 6.17
C LEU A 236 -2.23 -12.22 5.69
N ASP A 237 -1.24 -12.49 4.84
CA ASP A 237 -0.84 -13.87 4.53
C ASP A 237 -0.08 -14.47 5.73
N ARG A 238 -0.85 -14.97 6.70
CA ARG A 238 -0.33 -15.57 7.93
C ARG A 238 0.60 -16.75 7.63
N GLU A 239 0.26 -17.59 6.66
CA GLU A 239 1.05 -18.76 6.29
C GLU A 239 2.46 -18.36 5.84
N ALA A 240 2.57 -17.27 5.07
CA ALA A 240 3.85 -16.75 4.62
C ALA A 240 4.70 -16.20 5.76
N VAL A 241 4.08 -15.57 6.78
CA VAL A 241 4.80 -15.12 7.98
C VAL A 241 5.25 -16.33 8.82
N VAL A 242 4.39 -17.31 9.02
CA VAL A 242 4.75 -18.57 9.73
C VAL A 242 5.90 -19.30 9.03
N ASP A 243 5.90 -19.33 7.69
CA ASP A 243 7.01 -19.90 6.91
C ASP A 243 8.35 -19.16 7.16
N CYS A 244 8.33 -17.85 7.41
CA CYS A 244 9.52 -17.09 7.80
C CYS A 244 10.05 -17.47 9.20
N LEU A 245 9.23 -18.03 10.09
CA LEU A 245 9.65 -18.47 11.41
C LEU A 245 10.57 -19.69 11.38
N ASN A 246 10.66 -20.41 10.25
CA ASN A 246 11.68 -21.44 10.04
C ASN A 246 13.09 -20.83 10.00
N ILE A 247 13.21 -19.56 9.58
CA ILE A 247 14.43 -18.76 9.65
C ILE A 247 14.55 -18.14 11.05
N GLY A 248 13.44 -17.64 11.60
CA GLY A 248 13.32 -17.06 12.94
C GLY A 248 13.83 -15.62 13.07
N LYS A 249 14.38 -15.04 12.01
CA LYS A 249 14.94 -13.67 11.94
C LYS A 249 14.22 -12.91 10.85
N ILE A 250 13.44 -11.90 11.22
CA ILE A 250 12.56 -11.16 10.31
C ILE A 250 12.82 -9.66 10.41
N ILE A 251 12.94 -8.99 9.26
CA ILE A 251 12.91 -7.53 9.15
C ILE A 251 11.64 -7.15 8.40
N THR A 252 10.89 -6.18 8.92
CA THR A 252 9.80 -5.53 8.16
C THR A 252 10.22 -4.15 7.73
N VAL A 253 9.82 -3.74 6.51
CA VAL A 253 10.16 -2.43 5.93
C VAL A 253 8.87 -1.79 5.39
N GLU A 254 8.54 -0.60 5.88
CA GLU A 254 7.32 0.12 5.51
C GLU A 254 7.50 1.64 5.52
N ASP A 255 6.93 2.36 4.56
CA ASP A 255 6.77 3.81 4.62
C ASP A 255 5.49 4.14 5.40
N HIS A 256 5.54 3.88 6.68
CA HIS A 256 4.45 4.02 7.64
C HIS A 256 5.05 4.07 9.06
N ASN A 257 4.27 4.56 10.04
CA ASN A 257 4.64 4.40 11.45
C ASN A 257 4.84 2.91 11.77
N ILE A 258 5.87 2.58 12.54
CA ILE A 258 6.09 1.20 13.02
C ILE A 258 4.94 0.67 13.87
N LEU A 259 4.05 1.56 14.36
CA LEU A 259 2.86 1.21 15.11
C LEU A 259 1.70 0.87 14.16
N ASN A 260 1.07 -0.27 14.39
CA ASN A 260 -0.15 -0.77 13.74
C ASN A 260 -0.08 -1.06 12.24
N GLY A 261 1.04 -0.79 11.53
CA GLY A 261 1.24 -1.11 10.12
C GLY A 261 1.64 -2.57 9.87
N LEU A 262 2.43 -2.77 8.81
CA LEU A 262 2.96 -4.08 8.41
C LEU A 262 3.76 -4.74 9.53
N GLY A 263 4.69 -4.01 10.14
CA GLY A 263 5.56 -4.53 11.18
C GLY A 263 4.77 -5.04 12.39
N SER A 264 3.73 -4.32 12.80
CA SER A 264 2.84 -4.76 13.87
C SER A 264 2.04 -6.01 13.49
N ALA A 265 1.53 -6.08 12.25
CA ALA A 265 0.80 -7.25 11.76
C ALA A 265 1.67 -8.51 11.76
N VAL A 266 2.94 -8.38 11.37
CA VAL A 266 3.91 -9.49 11.43
C VAL A 266 4.22 -9.86 12.89
N CYS A 267 4.43 -8.87 13.76
CA CYS A 267 4.69 -9.11 15.19
C CYS A 267 3.54 -9.84 15.89
N GLU A 268 2.29 -9.56 15.54
CA GLU A 268 1.11 -10.27 16.08
C GLU A 268 1.20 -11.78 15.78
N VAL A 269 1.48 -12.14 14.53
CA VAL A 269 1.65 -13.56 14.15
C VAL A 269 2.83 -14.20 14.88
N VAL A 270 3.97 -13.51 14.93
CA VAL A 270 5.18 -14.02 15.60
C VAL A 270 4.95 -14.25 17.11
N ALA A 271 4.21 -13.34 17.76
CA ALA A 271 3.86 -13.46 19.16
C ALA A 271 2.91 -14.63 19.44
N GLU A 272 1.90 -14.83 18.58
CA GLU A 272 0.97 -15.97 18.67
C GLU A 272 1.66 -17.31 18.44
N GLU A 273 2.67 -17.38 17.57
CA GLU A 273 3.48 -18.59 17.32
C GLU A 273 4.58 -18.82 18.39
N GLY A 274 4.85 -17.82 19.22
CA GLY A 274 5.77 -17.92 20.37
C GLY A 274 7.25 -18.08 20.01
N LYS A 275 7.66 -17.77 18.78
CA LYS A 275 9.06 -17.89 18.32
C LYS A 275 9.41 -16.88 17.24
N GLY A 276 10.70 -16.55 17.14
CA GLY A 276 11.23 -15.61 16.14
C GLY A 276 11.50 -14.23 16.70
N ILE A 277 12.29 -13.45 15.95
CA ILE A 277 12.65 -12.06 16.27
C ILE A 277 12.24 -11.19 15.09
N VAL A 278 11.59 -10.06 15.36
CA VAL A 278 11.23 -9.05 14.36
C VAL A 278 11.96 -7.75 14.64
N ARG A 279 12.54 -7.15 13.61
CA ARG A 279 13.00 -5.76 13.61
C ARG A 279 12.18 -4.98 12.60
N ARG A 280 11.62 -3.87 13.06
CA ARG A 280 10.72 -3.03 12.24
C ARG A 280 11.45 -1.78 11.78
N ILE A 281 11.52 -1.58 10.46
CA ILE A 281 12.05 -0.37 9.81
C ILE A 281 10.86 0.38 9.23
N GLY A 282 10.65 1.61 9.71
CA GLY A 282 9.56 2.51 9.37
C GLY A 282 9.71 3.80 10.16
N VAL A 283 8.74 4.69 10.06
CA VAL A 283 8.72 5.94 10.84
C VAL A 283 8.61 5.64 12.33
N GLN A 284 9.52 6.22 13.13
CA GLN A 284 9.68 5.94 14.55
C GLN A 284 8.77 6.83 15.43
N ASP A 285 7.46 6.71 15.25
CA ASP A 285 6.42 7.40 16.00
C ASP A 285 6.64 8.92 16.09
N GLN A 286 6.88 9.53 14.95
CA GLN A 286 7.09 10.97 14.81
C GLN A 286 6.43 11.50 13.53
N PHE A 287 5.94 12.74 13.57
CA PHE A 287 5.43 13.39 12.37
C PHE A 287 6.55 13.65 11.36
N GLY A 288 6.21 13.55 10.09
CA GLY A 288 7.11 13.86 8.99
C GLY A 288 7.34 15.37 8.83
N GLN A 289 8.34 15.70 8.05
CA GLN A 289 8.80 17.07 7.77
C GLN A 289 8.59 17.40 6.29
N SER A 290 8.80 18.67 5.91
CA SER A 290 8.83 19.10 4.51
C SER A 290 10.24 18.93 3.94
N ALA A 291 10.41 17.97 3.05
CA ALA A 291 11.67 17.71 2.32
C ALA A 291 11.38 16.83 1.08
N PRO A 292 12.34 16.66 0.15
CA PRO A 292 12.25 15.64 -0.90
C PRO A 292 12.07 14.24 -0.32
N TYR A 293 11.30 13.39 -1.00
CA TYR A 293 10.89 12.08 -0.49
C TYR A 293 12.07 11.19 -0.04
N GLU A 294 13.09 11.04 -0.88
CA GLU A 294 14.29 10.24 -0.52
C GLU A 294 14.96 10.76 0.75
N LYS A 295 14.98 12.10 0.95
CA LYS A 295 15.53 12.70 2.17
C LYS A 295 14.70 12.38 3.40
N LEU A 296 13.37 12.31 3.25
CA LEU A 296 12.48 11.92 4.35
C LEU A 296 12.69 10.45 4.74
N LEU A 297 12.90 9.57 3.76
CA LEU A 297 13.26 8.17 4.04
C LEU A 297 14.56 8.07 4.83
N GLU A 298 15.61 8.81 4.42
CA GLU A 298 16.89 8.86 5.14
C GLU A 298 16.71 9.35 6.59
N LEU A 299 15.98 10.45 6.79
CA LEU A 299 15.74 11.02 8.12
C LEU A 299 14.99 10.06 9.06
N ASN A 300 14.18 9.15 8.50
CA ASN A 300 13.44 8.14 9.24
C ASN A 300 14.15 6.77 9.27
N GLY A 301 15.37 6.67 8.74
CA GLY A 301 16.14 5.44 8.73
C GLY A 301 15.56 4.34 7.83
N ILE A 302 14.70 4.69 6.89
CA ILE A 302 14.11 3.77 5.90
C ILE A 302 15.06 3.73 4.70
N THR A 303 16.20 3.07 4.86
CA THR A 303 17.29 3.05 3.87
C THR A 303 17.85 1.66 3.65
N VAL A 304 18.49 1.46 2.50
CA VAL A 304 19.20 0.23 2.15
C VAL A 304 20.26 -0.11 3.18
N GLU A 305 21.04 0.89 3.59
CA GLU A 305 22.13 0.74 4.56
C GLU A 305 21.61 0.27 5.92
N ASN A 306 20.48 0.83 6.38
CA ASN A 306 19.89 0.44 7.66
C ASN A 306 19.29 -0.98 7.59
N ILE A 307 18.70 -1.38 6.46
CA ILE A 307 18.23 -2.75 6.25
C ILE A 307 19.41 -3.73 6.34
N ILE A 308 20.51 -3.45 5.64
CA ILE A 308 21.74 -4.27 5.66
C ILE A 308 22.34 -4.34 7.06
N LYS A 309 22.47 -3.21 7.75
CA LYS A 309 22.97 -3.15 9.13
C LYS A 309 22.10 -4.02 10.05
N THR A 310 20.80 -3.82 10.02
CA THR A 310 19.83 -4.58 10.84
C THR A 310 19.90 -6.08 10.56
N ALA A 311 20.08 -6.46 9.29
CA ALA A 311 20.23 -7.88 8.92
C ALA A 311 21.48 -8.50 9.55
N LYS A 312 22.62 -7.80 9.50
CA LYS A 312 23.89 -8.26 10.09
C LYS A 312 23.84 -8.34 11.62
N GLU A 313 23.09 -7.46 12.28
CA GLU A 313 22.90 -7.50 13.73
C GLU A 313 22.04 -8.68 14.19
N LEU A 314 21.23 -9.25 13.29
CA LEU A 314 20.35 -10.39 13.60
C LEU A 314 21.00 -11.74 13.30
N ILE A 315 21.98 -11.79 12.40
CA ILE A 315 22.66 -13.03 11.99
C ILE A 315 23.77 -13.40 12.95
#